data_1d1adc4358189026435d9b905d7e6e7f
#
_entry.id   1d1adc4358189026435d9b905d7e6e7f
#
_cell.length_a   1.000
_cell.length_b   1.000
_cell.length_c   1.000
_cell.angle_alpha   90.00
_cell.angle_beta   90.00
_cell.angle_gamma   90.00
#
_symmetry.space_group_name_H-M   'P 1'
#
loop_
_entity.id
_entity.type
_entity.pdbx_description
1 polymer ?
#
loop_
_entity_poly.entity_id
_entity_poly.type
_entity_poly.pdbx_seq_one_letter_code
_entity_poly.pdbx_strand_id
1 'polypeptide(L)'
;LGTLTDDQFADGCGEVIKHAVIADSELFEELEKTPLTPELLKQDLSRVAYLIARNIDIKRAVVEADERESNMRKLLNFGHSIGHGVEAAEFYRLGHGTCVGIGMVAIASASVTAEVCEPDVPDRIHFQADAQNIYNEALHDKKRAGNSIDLVVPRAIGAVSIAPTPLDEFKRILEVGLACVHAYAGDIEDE
;
A
#
# COMPACT_ATOMS: atom_id res chain seq x y z
N LEU A 1 -6.03 -11.24 18.94
CA LEU A 1 -5.39 -11.57 17.64
C LEU A 1 -5.71 -13.01 17.18
N GLY A 2 -5.67 -14.01 18.05
CA GLY A 2 -5.99 -15.40 17.71
C GLY A 2 -7.43 -15.68 17.25
N THR A 3 -8.28 -14.65 17.17
CA THR A 3 -9.66 -14.70 16.67
C THR A 3 -9.83 -14.06 15.29
N LEU A 4 -8.74 -13.56 14.69
CA LEU A 4 -8.79 -13.02 13.34
C LEU A 4 -9.03 -14.15 12.33
N THR A 5 -9.84 -13.85 11.31
CA THR A 5 -9.89 -14.67 10.10
C THR A 5 -8.63 -14.43 9.25
N ASP A 6 -8.36 -15.30 8.28
CA ASP A 6 -7.22 -15.14 7.39
C ASP A 6 -7.31 -13.82 6.59
N ASP A 7 -8.51 -13.42 6.16
CA ASP A 7 -8.74 -12.14 5.48
C ASP A 7 -8.44 -10.95 6.40
N GLN A 8 -8.90 -10.99 7.66
CA GLN A 8 -8.62 -9.91 8.63
C GLN A 8 -7.12 -9.84 8.97
N PHE A 9 -6.44 -10.98 8.97
CA PHE A 9 -5.00 -11.02 9.16
C PHE A 9 -4.27 -10.41 7.97
N ALA A 10 -4.60 -10.81 6.74
CA ALA A 10 -4.04 -10.26 5.52
C ALA A 10 -4.26 -8.74 5.44
N ASP A 11 -5.44 -8.29 5.81
CA ASP A 11 -5.80 -6.87 5.89
C ASP A 11 -4.89 -6.09 6.84
N GLY A 12 -4.64 -6.64 8.03
CA GLY A 12 -3.69 -6.06 8.99
C GLY A 12 -2.25 -6.02 8.45
N CYS A 13 -1.82 -7.04 7.69
CA CYS A 13 -0.50 -7.10 7.11
C CYS A 13 -0.24 -5.97 6.10
N GLY A 14 -1.24 -5.55 5.33
CA GLY A 14 -1.13 -4.43 4.40
C GLY A 14 -0.65 -3.14 5.08
N GLU A 15 -1.19 -2.82 6.26
CA GLU A 15 -0.77 -1.65 7.04
C GLU A 15 0.65 -1.81 7.62
N VAL A 16 1.03 -3.01 8.04
CA VAL A 16 2.38 -3.30 8.56
C VAL A 16 3.42 -3.08 7.46
N ILE A 17 3.18 -3.64 6.28
CA ILE A 17 4.06 -3.49 5.11
C ILE A 17 4.13 -2.02 4.70
N LYS A 18 3.00 -1.31 4.67
CA LYS A 18 2.98 0.13 4.35
C LYS A 18 3.90 0.93 5.27
N HIS A 19 3.83 0.71 6.58
CA HIS A 19 4.68 1.43 7.53
C HIS A 19 6.16 1.13 7.30
N ALA A 20 6.51 -0.11 6.99
CA ALA A 20 7.88 -0.49 6.65
C ALA A 20 8.37 0.26 5.39
N VAL A 21 7.58 0.25 4.32
CA VAL A 21 7.94 0.93 3.05
C VAL A 21 8.09 2.43 3.22
N ILE A 22 7.26 3.09 4.03
CA ILE A 22 7.33 4.55 4.14
C ILE A 22 8.44 5.06 5.06
N ALA A 23 8.88 4.27 6.05
CA ALA A 23 9.72 4.80 7.12
C ALA A 23 10.74 3.83 7.74
N ASP A 24 10.77 2.54 7.34
CA ASP A 24 11.56 1.54 8.09
C ASP A 24 12.04 0.39 7.19
N SER A 25 13.17 0.61 6.51
CA SER A 25 13.77 -0.41 5.64
C SER A 25 14.22 -1.66 6.39
N GLU A 26 14.66 -1.53 7.66
CA GLU A 26 15.05 -2.69 8.46
C GLU A 26 13.86 -3.60 8.78
N LEU A 27 12.71 -2.98 9.10
CA LEU A 27 11.46 -3.71 9.30
C LEU A 27 11.05 -4.42 8.00
N PHE A 28 11.18 -3.77 6.86
CA PHE A 28 10.86 -4.37 5.57
C PHE A 28 11.73 -5.59 5.29
N GLU A 29 13.05 -5.50 5.43
CA GLU A 29 13.97 -6.62 5.28
C GLU A 29 13.65 -7.77 6.26
N GLU A 30 13.22 -7.45 7.48
CA GLU A 30 12.81 -8.46 8.47
C GLU A 30 11.55 -9.19 8.01
N LEU A 31 10.57 -8.47 7.43
CA LEU A 31 9.34 -9.06 6.90
C LEU A 31 9.61 -9.96 5.69
N GLU A 32 10.55 -9.59 4.80
CA GLU A 32 10.98 -10.44 3.69
C GLU A 32 11.64 -11.74 4.17
N LYS A 33 12.56 -11.64 5.12
CA LYS A 33 13.27 -12.81 5.67
C LYS A 33 12.34 -13.76 6.43
N THR A 34 11.30 -13.23 7.03
CA THR A 34 10.35 -14.00 7.84
C THR A 34 8.92 -13.45 7.59
N PRO A 35 8.24 -13.95 6.57
CA PRO A 35 6.90 -13.50 6.19
C PRO A 35 5.88 -13.58 7.33
N LEU A 36 4.91 -12.68 7.30
CA LEU A 36 3.77 -12.70 8.21
C LEU A 36 2.84 -13.85 7.81
N THR A 37 2.52 -14.71 8.79
CA THR A 37 1.56 -15.79 8.59
C THR A 37 0.57 -15.87 9.77
N PRO A 38 -0.64 -16.42 9.60
CA PRO A 38 -1.57 -16.62 10.70
C PRO A 38 -1.00 -17.49 11.83
N GLU A 39 -0.08 -18.40 11.52
CA GLU A 39 0.61 -19.27 12.50
C GLU A 39 1.51 -18.45 13.41
N LEU A 40 2.15 -17.40 12.92
CA LEU A 40 2.98 -16.49 13.71
C LEU A 40 2.20 -15.92 14.91
N LEU A 41 0.93 -15.55 14.72
CA LEU A 41 0.09 -15.04 15.79
C LEU A 41 -0.11 -16.02 16.96
N LYS A 42 0.07 -17.30 16.70
CA LYS A 42 -0.13 -18.38 17.68
C LYS A 42 1.19 -18.87 18.30
N GLN A 43 2.27 -18.78 17.54
CA GLN A 43 3.54 -19.43 17.89
C GLN A 43 4.56 -18.45 18.49
N ASP A 44 4.54 -17.18 18.08
CA ASP A 44 5.50 -16.17 18.52
C ASP A 44 4.84 -14.85 18.91
N LEU A 45 4.24 -14.82 20.09
CA LEU A 45 3.61 -13.63 20.63
C LEU A 45 4.61 -12.50 20.87
N SER A 46 5.88 -12.80 21.14
CA SER A 46 6.91 -11.80 21.36
C SER A 46 7.21 -11.05 20.08
N ARG A 47 7.34 -11.75 18.96
CA ARG A 47 7.50 -11.14 17.65
C ARG A 47 6.28 -10.32 17.25
N VAL A 48 5.08 -10.85 17.47
CA VAL A 48 3.83 -10.10 17.19
C VAL A 48 3.78 -8.81 17.98
N ALA A 49 4.09 -8.85 19.28
CA ALA A 49 4.13 -7.65 20.13
C ALA A 49 5.16 -6.64 19.65
N TYR A 50 6.36 -7.09 19.25
CA TYR A 50 7.40 -6.26 18.67
C TYR A 50 6.94 -5.57 17.38
N LEU A 51 6.35 -6.33 16.43
CA LEU A 51 5.86 -5.78 15.18
C LEU A 51 4.76 -4.73 15.40
N ILE A 52 3.82 -4.99 16.31
CA ILE A 52 2.78 -4.04 16.68
C ILE A 52 3.38 -2.78 17.27
N ALA A 53 4.29 -2.91 18.24
CA ALA A 53 4.94 -1.77 18.88
C ALA A 53 5.70 -0.91 17.86
N ARG A 54 6.47 -1.53 16.96
CA ARG A 54 7.22 -0.83 15.92
C ARG A 54 6.30 -0.08 14.95
N ASN A 55 5.19 -0.69 14.55
CA ASN A 55 4.18 -0.04 13.70
C ASN A 55 3.50 1.15 14.40
N ILE A 56 3.18 1.02 15.68
CA ILE A 56 2.62 2.12 16.49
C ILE A 56 3.63 3.26 16.57
N ASP A 57 4.90 2.99 16.79
CA ASP A 57 5.94 4.00 16.89
C ASP A 57 6.15 4.75 15.58
N ILE A 58 6.17 4.07 14.44
CA ILE A 58 6.23 4.71 13.11
C ILE A 58 5.03 5.65 12.92
N LYS A 59 3.82 5.15 13.14
CA LYS A 59 2.61 5.96 13.00
C LYS A 59 2.60 7.14 13.96
N ARG A 60 2.99 6.93 15.22
CA ARG A 60 3.11 7.98 16.24
C ARG A 60 4.08 9.06 15.79
N ALA A 61 5.29 8.70 15.35
CA ALA A 61 6.30 9.66 14.89
C ALA A 61 5.80 10.55 13.75
N VAL A 62 5.10 9.97 12.77
CA VAL A 62 4.51 10.71 11.64
C VAL A 62 3.40 11.65 12.12
N VAL A 63 2.52 11.20 13.02
CA VAL A 63 1.41 12.01 13.55
C VAL A 63 1.91 13.13 14.45
N GLU A 64 2.89 12.87 15.34
CA GLU A 64 3.50 13.89 16.19
C GLU A 64 4.23 14.98 15.39
N ALA A 65 4.85 14.59 14.26
CA ALA A 65 5.51 15.54 13.35
C ALA A 65 4.52 16.42 12.58
N ASP A 66 3.28 15.98 12.39
CA ASP A 66 2.25 16.69 11.62
C ASP A 66 0.83 16.39 12.12
N GLU A 67 0.46 16.94 13.28
CA GLU A 67 -0.87 16.76 13.88
C GLU A 67 -2.02 17.23 12.96
N ARG A 68 -1.78 18.25 12.14
CA ARG A 68 -2.80 18.92 11.33
C ARG A 68 -2.93 18.38 9.91
N GLU A 69 -2.19 17.31 9.58
CA GLU A 69 -2.18 16.69 8.26
C GLU A 69 -1.86 17.70 7.11
N SER A 70 -0.93 18.60 7.38
CA SER A 70 -0.54 19.62 6.41
C SER A 70 0.43 19.09 5.35
N ASN A 71 1.27 18.11 5.69
CA ASN A 71 2.30 17.57 4.80
C ASN A 71 2.72 16.15 5.17
N MET A 72 3.55 15.97 6.20
CA MET A 72 4.18 14.69 6.58
C MET A 72 3.18 13.56 6.82
N ARG A 73 2.05 13.85 7.44
CA ARG A 73 1.01 12.86 7.72
C ARG A 73 0.40 12.24 6.46
N LYS A 74 0.45 12.96 5.33
CA LYS A 74 0.01 12.43 4.03
C LYS A 74 0.82 11.20 3.59
N LEU A 75 2.04 10.99 4.11
CA LEU A 75 2.85 9.81 3.83
C LEU A 75 2.13 8.51 4.22
N LEU A 76 1.30 8.55 5.27
CA LEU A 76 0.47 7.42 5.68
C LEU A 76 -0.57 7.00 4.61
N ASN A 77 -0.78 7.83 3.58
CA ASN A 77 -1.67 7.52 2.46
C ASN A 77 -0.96 6.79 1.31
N PHE A 78 0.26 6.28 1.49
CA PHE A 78 0.88 5.43 0.48
C PHE A 78 -0.04 4.25 0.14
N GLY A 79 -0.28 4.04 -1.14
CA GLY A 79 -1.24 3.04 -1.64
C GLY A 79 -2.72 3.45 -1.58
N HIS A 80 -3.11 4.37 -0.70
CA HIS A 80 -4.53 4.68 -0.43
C HIS A 80 -5.27 5.32 -1.61
N SER A 81 -4.61 6.15 -2.42
CA SER A 81 -5.29 6.82 -3.55
C SER A 81 -5.81 5.83 -4.58
N ILE A 82 -5.07 4.75 -4.85
CA ILE A 82 -5.53 3.65 -5.71
C ILE A 82 -6.34 2.65 -4.87
N GLY A 83 -5.90 2.34 -3.67
CA GLY A 83 -6.55 1.38 -2.76
C GLY A 83 -8.02 1.70 -2.48
N HIS A 84 -8.37 2.95 -2.19
CA HIS A 84 -9.76 3.37 -2.01
C HIS A 84 -10.58 3.23 -3.31
N GLY A 85 -9.96 3.48 -4.46
CA GLY A 85 -10.61 3.23 -5.75
C GLY A 85 -10.90 1.74 -5.97
N VAL A 86 -9.96 0.85 -5.63
CA VAL A 86 -10.14 -0.61 -5.68
C VAL A 86 -11.24 -1.03 -4.70
N GLU A 87 -11.18 -0.56 -3.46
CA GLU A 87 -12.14 -0.89 -2.41
C GLU A 87 -13.59 -0.57 -2.83
N ALA A 88 -13.81 0.61 -3.38
CA ALA A 88 -15.12 1.02 -3.87
C ALA A 88 -15.54 0.27 -5.15
N ALA A 89 -14.65 0.12 -6.13
CA ALA A 89 -14.92 -0.60 -7.38
C ALA A 89 -15.19 -2.10 -7.16
N GLU A 90 -14.59 -2.69 -6.12
CA GLU A 90 -14.85 -4.05 -5.64
C GLU A 90 -16.05 -4.16 -4.68
N PHE A 91 -16.86 -3.11 -4.56
CA PHE A 91 -18.05 -3.08 -3.68
C PHE A 91 -17.73 -3.47 -2.22
N TYR A 92 -16.55 -3.06 -1.72
CA TYR A 92 -16.08 -3.37 -0.37
C TYR A 92 -16.03 -4.86 -0.03
N ARG A 93 -15.84 -5.72 -1.05
CA ARG A 93 -15.65 -7.18 -0.85
C ARG A 93 -14.26 -7.52 -0.34
N LEU A 94 -13.27 -6.73 -0.72
CA LEU A 94 -11.91 -6.85 -0.24
C LEU A 94 -11.70 -5.98 1.00
N GLY A 95 -10.86 -6.43 1.91
CA GLY A 95 -10.48 -5.66 3.08
C GLY A 95 -9.65 -4.42 2.71
N HIS A 96 -9.70 -3.40 3.57
CA HIS A 96 -9.03 -2.12 3.34
C HIS A 96 -7.51 -2.28 3.12
N GLY A 97 -6.83 -3.01 4.00
CA GLY A 97 -5.38 -3.18 3.92
C GLY A 97 -4.95 -3.98 2.68
N THR A 98 -5.78 -4.93 2.23
CA THR A 98 -5.60 -5.64 0.97
C THR A 98 -5.67 -4.67 -0.21
N CYS A 99 -6.69 -3.80 -0.25
CA CYS A 99 -6.82 -2.78 -1.28
C CYS A 99 -5.67 -1.76 -1.27
N VAL A 100 -5.21 -1.37 -0.08
CA VAL A 100 -4.02 -0.52 0.10
C VAL A 100 -2.78 -1.23 -0.43
N GLY A 101 -2.64 -2.54 -0.18
CA GLY A 101 -1.58 -3.38 -0.73
C GLY A 101 -1.54 -3.35 -2.26
N ILE A 102 -2.69 -3.55 -2.92
CA ILE A 102 -2.83 -3.40 -4.38
C ILE A 102 -2.34 -2.01 -4.83
N GLY A 103 -2.80 -0.96 -4.15
CA GLY A 103 -2.41 0.40 -4.46
C GLY A 103 -0.91 0.67 -4.26
N MET A 104 -0.28 0.08 -3.25
CA MET A 104 1.17 0.19 -3.02
C MET A 104 1.95 -0.46 -4.17
N VAL A 105 1.60 -1.68 -4.56
CA VAL A 105 2.26 -2.39 -5.68
C VAL A 105 2.07 -1.61 -6.97
N ALA A 106 0.86 -1.13 -7.27
CA ALA A 106 0.58 -0.36 -8.48
C ALA A 106 1.42 0.92 -8.56
N ILE A 107 1.50 1.70 -7.48
CA ILE A 107 2.30 2.94 -7.46
C ILE A 107 3.80 2.61 -7.55
N ALA A 108 4.29 1.60 -6.84
CA ALA A 108 5.68 1.22 -6.86
C ALA A 108 6.10 0.73 -8.26
N SER A 109 5.33 -0.15 -8.89
CA SER A 109 5.59 -0.66 -10.25
C SER A 109 5.61 0.45 -11.29
N ALA A 110 4.63 1.37 -11.23
CA ALA A 110 4.62 2.54 -12.12
C ALA A 110 5.83 3.47 -11.86
N SER A 111 6.26 3.60 -10.60
CA SER A 111 7.44 4.40 -10.24
C SER A 111 8.74 3.79 -10.74
N VAL A 112 8.88 2.47 -10.74
CA VAL A 112 10.00 1.75 -11.36
C VAL A 112 10.01 1.98 -12.87
N THR A 113 8.86 1.83 -13.53
CA THR A 113 8.72 2.05 -14.98
C THR A 113 9.09 3.50 -15.38
N ALA A 114 8.83 4.45 -14.49
CA ALA A 114 9.20 5.86 -14.68
C ALA A 114 10.62 6.21 -14.17
N GLU A 115 11.43 5.22 -13.78
CA GLU A 115 12.79 5.37 -13.25
C GLU A 115 12.88 6.26 -11.99
N VAL A 116 11.83 6.33 -11.19
CA VAL A 116 11.79 7.10 -9.93
C VAL A 116 11.91 6.25 -8.68
N CYS A 117 11.87 4.93 -8.81
CA CYS A 117 12.01 3.95 -7.73
C CYS A 117 12.92 2.79 -8.16
N GLU A 118 13.64 2.20 -7.22
CA GLU A 118 14.42 0.98 -7.44
C GLU A 118 13.51 -0.25 -7.58
N PRO A 119 13.90 -1.30 -8.36
CA PRO A 119 13.00 -2.39 -8.78
C PRO A 119 12.72 -3.47 -7.72
N ASP A 120 12.73 -3.15 -6.43
CA ASP A 120 12.77 -4.13 -5.34
C ASP A 120 11.46 -4.29 -4.55
N VAL A 121 10.30 -4.00 -5.16
CA VAL A 121 9.00 -4.09 -4.47
C VAL A 121 8.13 -5.19 -5.07
N PRO A 122 8.03 -6.39 -4.48
CA PRO A 122 7.20 -7.51 -4.97
C PRO A 122 5.88 -7.71 -4.22
N ASP A 123 4.93 -8.21 -4.80
CA ASP A 123 4.17 -9.43 -5.05
C ASP A 123 2.88 -9.74 -4.28
N ARG A 124 1.87 -10.21 -5.08
CA ARG A 124 0.76 -11.15 -4.83
C ARG A 124 -0.56 -10.57 -4.34
N ILE A 125 -1.38 -10.04 -5.26
CA ILE A 125 -2.76 -9.66 -4.93
C ILE A 125 -3.68 -9.87 -6.14
N HIS A 126 -4.84 -10.52 -5.94
CA HIS A 126 -5.89 -10.70 -6.96
C HIS A 126 -7.06 -9.73 -6.78
N PHE A 127 -7.46 -9.02 -7.82
CA PHE A 127 -8.67 -8.21 -7.88
C PHE A 127 -9.26 -8.21 -9.30
N GLN A 128 -10.57 -7.86 -9.45
CA GLN A 128 -11.30 -7.96 -10.71
C GLN A 128 -11.72 -6.61 -11.30
N ALA A 129 -11.61 -5.52 -10.54
CA ALA A 129 -12.05 -4.21 -10.99
C ALA A 129 -11.15 -3.67 -12.11
N ASP A 130 -11.76 -3.10 -13.15
CA ASP A 130 -11.01 -2.47 -14.24
C ASP A 130 -10.46 -1.09 -13.88
N ALA A 131 -9.39 -0.69 -14.57
CA ALA A 131 -8.68 0.56 -14.31
C ALA A 131 -9.57 1.81 -14.42
N GLN A 132 -10.59 1.81 -15.29
CA GLN A 132 -11.47 2.97 -15.44
C GLN A 132 -12.42 3.12 -14.25
N ASN A 133 -12.94 2.01 -13.72
CA ASN A 133 -13.78 2.03 -12.52
C ASN A 133 -12.96 2.49 -11.31
N ILE A 134 -11.77 1.92 -11.11
CA ILE A 134 -10.87 2.31 -10.03
C ILE A 134 -10.50 3.79 -10.11
N TYR A 135 -10.22 4.30 -11.32
CA TYR A 135 -9.93 5.72 -11.55
C TYR A 135 -11.11 6.60 -11.16
N ASN A 136 -12.33 6.25 -11.60
CA ASN A 136 -13.52 7.01 -11.28
C ASN A 136 -13.75 7.09 -9.76
N GLU A 137 -13.65 5.95 -9.07
CA GLU A 137 -13.83 5.89 -7.61
C GLU A 137 -12.72 6.64 -6.85
N ALA A 138 -11.46 6.54 -7.30
CA ALA A 138 -10.35 7.29 -6.71
C ALA A 138 -10.55 8.82 -6.81
N LEU A 139 -11.23 9.31 -7.85
CA LEU A 139 -11.56 10.72 -7.99
C LEU A 139 -12.67 11.22 -7.04
N HIS A 140 -13.48 10.33 -6.48
CA HIS A 140 -14.47 10.67 -5.46
C HIS A 140 -13.85 10.88 -4.07
N ASP A 141 -12.63 10.38 -3.85
CA ASP A 141 -11.90 10.64 -2.60
C ASP A 141 -11.53 12.14 -2.51
N LYS A 142 -11.79 12.74 -1.35
CA LYS A 142 -11.70 14.18 -1.07
C LYS A 142 -10.29 14.80 -1.14
N LYS A 143 -9.28 14.03 -1.48
CA LYS A 143 -7.86 14.46 -1.56
C LYS A 143 -7.52 15.25 -2.83
N ARG A 144 -8.53 15.64 -3.59
CA ARG A 144 -8.41 16.34 -4.85
C ARG A 144 -8.19 17.84 -4.64
N ALA A 145 -7.07 18.37 -5.10
CA ALA A 145 -6.79 19.81 -5.20
C ALA A 145 -6.90 20.27 -6.66
N GLY A 146 -8.10 20.65 -7.08
CA GLY A 146 -8.32 21.11 -8.48
C GLY A 146 -8.14 19.98 -9.51
N ASN A 147 -7.14 20.10 -10.41
CA ASN A 147 -6.84 19.16 -11.48
C ASN A 147 -5.66 18.22 -11.15
N SER A 148 -5.34 18.06 -9.89
CA SER A 148 -4.25 17.16 -9.41
C SER A 148 -4.65 16.41 -8.16
N ILE A 149 -3.91 15.33 -7.88
CA ILE A 149 -4.00 14.52 -6.68
C ILE A 149 -2.60 14.40 -6.06
N ASP A 150 -2.51 14.47 -4.73
CA ASP A 150 -1.25 14.20 -4.03
C ASP A 150 -1.03 12.69 -3.93
N LEU A 151 -0.09 12.16 -4.70
CA LEU A 151 0.35 10.77 -4.58
C LEU A 151 1.53 10.67 -3.64
N VAL A 152 1.54 9.63 -2.82
CA VAL A 152 2.75 9.21 -2.11
C VAL A 152 3.48 8.22 -3.00
N VAL A 153 4.71 8.57 -3.37
CA VAL A 153 5.53 7.83 -4.33
C VAL A 153 6.78 7.32 -3.62
N PRO A 154 7.09 6.02 -3.67
CA PRO A 154 8.32 5.49 -3.12
C PRO A 154 9.53 5.96 -3.94
N ARG A 155 10.62 6.26 -3.25
CA ARG A 155 11.95 6.51 -3.84
C ARG A 155 12.86 5.31 -3.63
N ALA A 156 12.76 4.73 -2.45
CA ALA A 156 13.36 3.47 -2.02
C ALA A 156 12.55 2.95 -0.84
N ILE A 157 12.78 1.71 -0.41
CA ILE A 157 12.21 1.18 0.82
C ILE A 157 12.69 2.04 2.01
N GLY A 158 11.76 2.45 2.85
CA GLY A 158 12.02 3.37 3.96
C GLY A 158 12.04 4.85 3.56
N ALA A 159 11.83 5.19 2.29
CA ALA A 159 11.89 6.56 1.78
C ALA A 159 10.80 6.82 0.73
N VAL A 160 9.82 7.63 1.07
CA VAL A 160 8.72 8.04 0.19
C VAL A 160 8.65 9.58 0.09
N SER A 161 7.98 10.08 -0.95
CA SER A 161 7.74 11.51 -1.15
C SER A 161 6.31 11.76 -1.61
N ILE A 162 5.81 12.98 -1.37
CA ILE A 162 4.52 13.43 -1.88
C ILE A 162 4.76 14.10 -3.22
N ALA A 163 4.04 13.65 -4.25
CA ALA A 163 4.11 14.19 -5.60
C ALA A 163 2.72 14.69 -6.03
N PRO A 164 2.53 16.03 -6.18
CA PRO A 164 1.35 16.57 -6.81
C PRO A 164 1.27 16.05 -8.26
N THR A 165 0.30 15.21 -8.56
CA THR A 165 0.20 14.46 -9.81
C THR A 165 -1.02 14.95 -10.58
N PRO A 166 -0.89 15.45 -11.83
CA PRO A 166 -2.00 15.76 -12.71
C PRO A 166 -2.90 14.55 -12.93
N LEU A 167 -4.22 14.76 -13.15
CA LEU A 167 -5.18 13.66 -13.24
C LEU A 167 -4.95 12.74 -14.45
N ASP A 168 -4.44 13.26 -15.55
CA ASP A 168 -4.04 12.49 -16.73
C ASP A 168 -2.82 11.61 -16.45
N GLU A 169 -1.83 12.14 -15.72
CA GLU A 169 -0.68 11.38 -15.25
C GLU A 169 -1.10 10.33 -14.22
N PHE A 170 -1.99 10.66 -13.28
CA PHE A 170 -2.54 9.70 -12.33
C PHE A 170 -3.23 8.53 -13.03
N LYS A 171 -4.02 8.83 -14.08
CA LYS A 171 -4.66 7.78 -14.88
C LYS A 171 -3.63 6.83 -15.51
N ARG A 172 -2.55 7.39 -16.07
CA ARG A 172 -1.46 6.61 -16.66
C ARG A 172 -0.74 5.75 -15.63
N ILE A 173 -0.43 6.31 -14.45
CA ILE A 173 0.19 5.58 -13.35
C ILE A 173 -0.70 4.41 -12.91
N LEU A 174 -2.00 4.64 -12.82
CA LEU A 174 -2.96 3.62 -12.45
C LEU A 174 -3.01 2.49 -13.50
N GLU A 175 -3.14 2.82 -14.79
CA GLU A 175 -3.18 1.84 -15.88
C GLU A 175 -1.91 0.97 -15.92
N VAL A 176 -0.73 1.60 -15.85
CA VAL A 176 0.57 0.89 -15.85
C VAL A 176 0.72 0.05 -14.59
N GLY A 177 0.42 0.62 -13.42
CA GLY A 177 0.57 -0.08 -12.14
C GLY A 177 -0.35 -1.28 -12.01
N LEU A 178 -1.62 -1.15 -12.41
CA LEU A 178 -2.56 -2.27 -12.37
C LEU A 178 -2.20 -3.37 -13.38
N ALA A 179 -1.68 -3.01 -14.55
CA ALA A 179 -1.17 -4.01 -15.50
C ALA A 179 -0.02 -4.83 -14.90
N CYS A 180 0.88 -4.19 -14.13
CA CYS A 180 1.93 -4.91 -13.41
C CYS A 180 1.35 -5.84 -12.33
N VAL A 181 0.39 -5.35 -11.52
CA VAL A 181 -0.27 -6.16 -10.49
C VAL A 181 -0.95 -7.39 -11.10
N HIS A 182 -1.63 -7.25 -12.23
CA HIS A 182 -2.25 -8.38 -12.93
C HIS A 182 -1.23 -9.36 -13.51
N ALA A 183 -0.09 -8.88 -14.01
CA ALA A 183 0.99 -9.75 -14.48
C ALA A 183 1.55 -10.62 -13.35
N TYR A 184 1.83 -10.02 -12.19
CA TYR A 184 2.26 -10.77 -11.00
C TYR A 184 1.23 -11.79 -10.52
N ALA A 185 -0.07 -11.49 -10.63
CA ALA A 185 -1.13 -12.41 -10.25
C ALA A 185 -1.25 -13.60 -11.21
N GLY A 186 -0.98 -13.41 -12.52
CA GLY A 186 -1.04 -14.46 -13.53
C GLY A 186 0.07 -15.51 -13.43
N ASP A 187 1.25 -15.10 -12.99
CA ASP A 187 2.41 -16.00 -12.84
C ASP A 187 2.24 -17.06 -11.72
N ILE A 188 1.21 -16.93 -10.89
CA ILE A 188 0.94 -17.86 -9.75
C ILE A 188 0.01 -19.01 -10.15
N GLU A 189 -0.78 -18.87 -11.23
CA GLU A 189 -1.69 -19.93 -11.67
C GLU A 189 -0.97 -21.06 -12.45
N ASP A 190 0.29 -20.83 -12.84
CA ASP A 190 1.09 -21.78 -13.64
C ASP A 190 2.12 -22.61 -12.84
N GLU A 191 2.17 -22.49 -11.49
CA GLU A 191 2.97 -23.32 -10.59
C GLU A 191 2.08 -24.25 -9.73
#